data_e91f71505ab66aafb61bbb6aedb39dbb
#
_entry.id   e91f71505ab66aafb61bbb6aedb39dbb
#
_cell.length_a   1.000
_cell.length_b   1.000
_cell.length_c   1.000
_cell.angle_alpha   90.00
_cell.angle_beta   90.00
_cell.angle_gamma   90.00
#
_symmetry.space_group_name_H-M   'P 1'
#
loop_
_entity.id
_entity.type
_entity.pdbx_description
1 polymer ?
#
loop_
_entity_poly.entity_id
_entity_poly.type
_entity_poly.pdbx_seq_one_letter_code
_entity_poly.pdbx_strand_id
1 'polypeptide(L)'
;MAAESKGSDPKIGWPTFHHAALTQRTAPFGSVAKPLPIVIDSDPGLDDALAIALAVARPELNLLGVTSVGGNADVHHCTENALRLLHLYGADQVPVAEGAVGPLAGPLERASEVHGESGLGTTKLPVASRKAEPEGAVALMVRLLTASPVPVALVPIGPLTNIALLIRSHPHLASKISHICLMGGSVGEGNSSASAEFNIFADPTAAEIVFASGLPITMIGLDVTHHAVFDRGILARLTALPGRSAKVAAELLQFAFERSAAWGQGERMAIHDAVAVLHLAIPDLVGVARYRVTIDATSGPARGRTIGDASPYRLKRDHLETNCDVGLTIDPVRFADLVVEAYAQLP
;
A
#
# COMPACT_ATOMS: atom_id res chain seq x y z
N MET A 1 4.86 32.44 -62.29
CA MET A 1 5.72 32.70 -61.12
C MET A 1 4.90 32.49 -59.87
N ALA A 2 5.04 31.33 -59.26
CA ALA A 2 4.39 31.01 -58.02
C ALA A 2 5.41 31.18 -56.88
N ALA A 3 5.06 31.98 -55.88
CA ALA A 3 5.89 32.25 -54.72
C ALA A 3 5.65 31.14 -53.69
N GLU A 4 6.68 30.37 -53.41
CA GLU A 4 6.71 29.42 -52.28
C GLU A 4 6.82 30.18 -50.96
N SER A 5 5.81 30.08 -50.10
CA SER A 5 5.86 30.50 -48.71
C SER A 5 6.49 29.39 -47.85
N LYS A 6 7.73 29.58 -47.43
CA LYS A 6 8.37 28.78 -46.39
C LYS A 6 7.83 29.23 -45.03
N GLY A 7 6.87 28.51 -44.51
CA GLY A 7 6.47 28.59 -43.13
C GLY A 7 7.36 27.67 -42.27
N SER A 8 8.32 28.21 -41.53
CA SER A 8 9.05 27.53 -40.49
C SER A 8 8.25 27.61 -39.17
N ASP A 9 7.56 26.54 -38.83
CA ASP A 9 6.97 26.41 -37.54
C ASP A 9 8.09 26.29 -36.46
N PRO A 10 8.19 27.15 -35.47
CA PRO A 10 9.12 26.96 -34.38
C PRO A 10 8.59 25.84 -33.53
N LYS A 11 9.20 24.64 -33.59
CA LYS A 11 8.99 23.60 -32.64
C LYS A 11 9.35 24.13 -31.24
N ILE A 12 8.34 24.53 -30.49
CA ILE A 12 8.49 24.76 -29.05
C ILE A 12 8.81 23.40 -28.44
N GLY A 13 10.10 23.14 -28.31
CA GLY A 13 10.57 21.98 -27.54
C GLY A 13 10.23 22.19 -26.07
N TRP A 14 9.19 21.57 -25.60
CA TRP A 14 8.96 21.46 -24.15
C TRP A 14 10.20 20.83 -23.54
N PRO A 15 10.75 21.40 -22.45
CA PRO A 15 11.84 20.77 -21.76
C PRO A 15 11.38 19.37 -21.33
N THR A 16 12.14 18.35 -21.73
CA THR A 16 11.99 17.00 -21.19
C THR A 16 12.02 17.14 -19.68
N PHE A 17 10.91 16.82 -19.03
CA PHE A 17 10.87 16.73 -17.57
C PHE A 17 11.93 15.72 -17.16
N HIS A 18 13.00 16.20 -16.51
CA HIS A 18 13.96 15.32 -15.88
C HIS A 18 13.24 14.61 -14.74
N HIS A 19 12.80 13.37 -14.98
CA HIS A 19 12.42 12.50 -13.89
C HIS A 19 13.59 12.42 -12.92
N ALA A 20 13.31 12.47 -11.61
CA ALA A 20 14.33 12.20 -10.60
C ALA A 20 15.02 10.88 -10.95
N ALA A 21 16.34 10.83 -10.82
CA ALA A 21 17.09 9.63 -11.14
C ALA A 21 16.52 8.45 -10.33
N LEU A 22 16.09 7.42 -11.03
CA LEU A 22 15.65 6.18 -10.39
C LEU A 22 16.84 5.58 -9.64
N THR A 23 16.62 5.26 -8.39
CA THR A 23 17.55 4.48 -7.58
C THR A 23 16.89 3.15 -7.25
N GLN A 24 17.61 2.07 -7.46
CA GLN A 24 17.22 0.78 -6.88
C GLN A 24 17.93 0.67 -5.54
N ARG A 25 17.19 0.39 -4.49
CA ARG A 25 17.80 0.06 -3.21
C ARG A 25 18.42 -1.32 -3.33
N THR A 26 19.74 -1.39 -3.33
CA THR A 26 20.47 -2.66 -3.44
C THR A 26 20.65 -3.37 -2.10
N ALA A 27 20.54 -2.64 -0.98
CA ALA A 27 20.63 -3.22 0.35
C ALA A 27 19.23 -3.63 0.85
N PRO A 28 19.02 -4.90 1.23
CA PRO A 28 17.75 -5.37 1.75
C PRO A 28 17.39 -4.69 3.07
N PHE A 29 16.10 -4.49 3.33
CA PHE A 29 15.60 -4.05 4.64
C PHE A 29 15.75 -5.15 5.68
N GLY A 30 15.53 -6.42 5.26
CA GLY A 30 15.73 -7.65 6.03
C GLY A 30 16.39 -8.73 5.18
N SER A 31 16.63 -9.88 5.77
CA SER A 31 17.13 -11.08 5.10
C SER A 31 16.58 -12.31 5.81
N VAL A 32 16.66 -13.47 5.18
CA VAL A 32 16.26 -14.75 5.82
C VAL A 32 16.98 -14.97 7.17
N ALA A 33 18.25 -14.55 7.26
CA ALA A 33 19.03 -14.67 8.50
C ALA A 33 18.71 -13.59 9.55
N LYS A 34 18.14 -12.44 9.12
CA LYS A 34 17.70 -11.34 9.97
C LYS A 34 16.41 -10.75 9.40
N PRO A 35 15.27 -11.40 9.63
CA PRO A 35 14.00 -10.92 9.12
C PRO A 35 13.67 -9.54 9.66
N LEU A 36 13.15 -8.67 8.78
CA LEU A 36 12.69 -7.34 9.16
C LEU A 36 11.42 -7.46 10.00
N PRO A 37 11.39 -6.96 11.24
CA PRO A 37 10.14 -6.90 11.98
C PRO A 37 9.22 -5.85 11.37
N ILE A 38 7.98 -6.25 11.08
CA ILE A 38 6.96 -5.39 10.49
C ILE A 38 5.65 -5.44 11.28
N VAL A 39 4.91 -4.34 11.23
CA VAL A 39 3.50 -4.27 11.63
C VAL A 39 2.72 -3.77 10.42
N ILE A 40 1.69 -4.51 10.02
CA ILE A 40 0.77 -4.09 8.96
C ILE A 40 -0.40 -3.34 9.58
N ASP A 41 -0.78 -2.20 8.99
CA ASP A 41 -2.01 -1.46 9.28
C ASP A 41 -2.86 -1.46 8.01
N SER A 42 -4.04 -2.09 8.02
CA SER A 42 -4.76 -2.53 6.84
C SER A 42 -6.28 -2.37 7.03
N ASP A 43 -7.00 -2.22 5.94
CA ASP A 43 -8.46 -2.29 5.88
C ASP A 43 -8.93 -3.50 5.05
N PRO A 44 -8.64 -4.74 5.48
CA PRO A 44 -8.56 -5.93 4.65
C PRO A 44 -9.68 -6.09 3.62
N GLY A 45 -9.30 -5.78 2.39
CA GLY A 45 -10.02 -5.98 1.14
C GLY A 45 -9.38 -7.09 0.29
N LEU A 46 -9.64 -7.03 -1.02
CA LEU A 46 -9.24 -8.08 -1.97
C LEU A 46 -7.71 -8.21 -2.10
N ASP A 47 -7.00 -7.10 -2.21
CA ASP A 47 -5.54 -7.06 -2.39
C ASP A 47 -4.77 -6.98 -1.07
N ASP A 48 -5.36 -6.44 0.00
CA ASP A 48 -4.86 -6.61 1.38
C ASP A 48 -4.68 -8.08 1.74
N ALA A 49 -5.62 -8.93 1.32
CA ALA A 49 -5.53 -10.38 1.57
C ALA A 49 -4.23 -10.94 0.97
N LEU A 50 -3.84 -10.50 -0.25
CA LEU A 50 -2.60 -10.92 -0.87
C LEU A 50 -1.38 -10.35 -0.13
N ALA A 51 -1.45 -9.11 0.33
CA ALA A 51 -0.39 -8.45 1.09
C ALA A 51 -0.11 -9.17 2.43
N ILE A 52 -1.17 -9.52 3.19
CA ILE A 52 -1.05 -10.29 4.44
C ILE A 52 -0.47 -11.68 4.17
N ALA A 53 -0.91 -12.35 3.08
CA ALA A 53 -0.35 -13.65 2.68
C ALA A 53 1.17 -13.58 2.46
N LEU A 54 1.63 -12.55 1.74
CA LEU A 54 3.05 -12.30 1.49
C LEU A 54 3.82 -12.03 2.78
N ALA A 55 3.27 -11.22 3.68
CA ALA A 55 3.91 -10.93 4.97
C ALA A 55 4.09 -12.18 5.84
N VAL A 56 3.18 -13.15 5.71
CA VAL A 56 3.29 -14.46 6.40
C VAL A 56 4.27 -15.39 5.69
N ALA A 57 4.25 -15.43 4.35
CA ALA A 57 5.02 -16.40 3.57
C ALA A 57 6.49 -16.00 3.34
N ARG A 58 6.81 -14.69 3.37
CA ARG A 58 8.17 -14.21 3.04
C ARG A 58 9.13 -14.32 4.21
N PRO A 59 10.16 -15.18 4.14
CA PRO A 59 11.10 -15.40 5.24
C PRO A 59 12.01 -14.20 5.55
N GLU A 60 12.05 -13.18 4.67
CA GLU A 60 12.75 -11.91 4.90
C GLU A 60 11.99 -10.98 5.86
N LEU A 61 10.74 -11.30 6.17
CA LEU A 61 9.84 -10.51 7.02
C LEU A 61 9.48 -11.27 8.30
N ASN A 62 9.29 -10.54 9.38
CA ASN A 62 8.77 -11.04 10.64
C ASN A 62 7.52 -10.22 11.01
N LEU A 63 6.34 -10.76 10.72
CA LEU A 63 5.07 -10.11 11.00
C LEU A 63 4.76 -10.16 12.49
N LEU A 64 4.92 -9.01 13.17
CA LEU A 64 4.70 -8.87 14.61
C LEU A 64 3.24 -8.68 14.99
N GLY A 65 2.44 -8.08 14.11
CA GLY A 65 1.02 -7.82 14.35
C GLY A 65 0.35 -7.18 13.14
N VAL A 66 -0.98 -7.22 13.15
CA VAL A 66 -1.85 -6.55 12.18
C VAL A 66 -2.79 -5.63 12.95
N THR A 67 -2.91 -4.38 12.52
CA THR A 67 -3.92 -3.45 13.00
C THR A 67 -4.90 -3.17 11.87
N SER A 68 -6.17 -2.95 12.21
CA SER A 68 -7.19 -2.63 11.21
C SER A 68 -7.60 -1.17 11.28
N VAL A 69 -8.10 -0.66 10.16
CA VAL A 69 -8.66 0.69 10.01
C VAL A 69 -9.91 0.59 9.14
N GLY A 70 -10.85 1.51 9.28
CA GLY A 70 -11.99 1.60 8.38
C GLY A 70 -11.59 2.26 7.06
N GLY A 71 -11.98 1.64 5.95
CA GLY A 71 -11.66 2.09 4.59
C GLY A 71 -12.40 1.26 3.56
N ASN A 72 -11.83 0.16 3.07
CA ASN A 72 -12.46 -0.76 2.12
C ASN A 72 -13.82 -1.27 2.63
N ALA A 73 -13.93 -1.50 3.93
CA ALA A 73 -15.16 -1.88 4.61
C ALA A 73 -15.25 -1.21 6.00
N ASP A 74 -16.29 -1.56 6.76
CA ASP A 74 -16.38 -1.21 8.17
C ASP A 74 -15.22 -1.82 8.96
N VAL A 75 -14.70 -1.10 9.97
CA VAL A 75 -13.54 -1.53 10.74
C VAL A 75 -13.73 -2.89 11.41
N HIS A 76 -14.97 -3.23 11.83
CA HIS A 76 -15.25 -4.55 12.37
C HIS A 76 -15.11 -5.65 11.32
N HIS A 77 -15.58 -5.42 10.09
CA HIS A 77 -15.35 -6.35 8.99
C HIS A 77 -13.86 -6.46 8.68
N CYS A 78 -13.14 -5.32 8.64
CA CYS A 78 -11.68 -5.31 8.41
C CYS A 78 -10.94 -6.11 9.49
N THR A 79 -11.32 -5.94 10.77
CA THR A 79 -10.75 -6.70 11.90
C THR A 79 -11.01 -8.20 11.76
N GLU A 80 -12.25 -8.57 11.49
CA GLU A 80 -12.66 -9.97 11.32
C GLU A 80 -11.97 -10.60 10.10
N ASN A 81 -11.83 -9.86 8.99
CA ASN A 81 -11.11 -10.30 7.80
C ASN A 81 -9.62 -10.55 8.12
N ALA A 82 -8.96 -9.64 8.84
CA ALA A 82 -7.57 -9.82 9.26
C ALA A 82 -7.38 -11.11 10.08
N LEU A 83 -8.24 -11.33 11.08
CA LEU A 83 -8.22 -12.54 11.90
C LEU A 83 -8.39 -13.82 11.08
N ARG A 84 -9.37 -13.83 10.18
CA ARG A 84 -9.69 -15.00 9.34
C ARG A 84 -8.62 -15.26 8.29
N LEU A 85 -8.00 -14.21 7.72
CA LEU A 85 -6.89 -14.34 6.77
C LEU A 85 -5.66 -14.92 7.47
N LEU A 86 -5.29 -14.42 8.64
CA LEU A 86 -4.18 -14.98 9.43
C LEU A 86 -4.43 -16.45 9.81
N HIS A 87 -5.67 -16.80 10.19
CA HIS A 87 -6.06 -18.18 10.43
C HIS A 87 -5.92 -19.05 9.17
N LEU A 88 -6.38 -18.56 8.03
CA LEU A 88 -6.25 -19.23 6.73
C LEU A 88 -4.79 -19.50 6.37
N TYR A 89 -3.90 -18.54 6.65
CA TYR A 89 -2.47 -18.61 6.33
C TYR A 89 -1.63 -19.32 7.40
N GLY A 90 -2.26 -19.89 8.46
CA GLY A 90 -1.56 -20.61 9.52
C GLY A 90 -0.76 -19.71 10.47
N ALA A 91 -1.13 -18.44 10.59
CA ALA A 91 -0.45 -17.42 11.38
C ALA A 91 -1.29 -16.92 12.59
N ASP A 92 -2.04 -17.80 13.23
CA ASP A 92 -2.92 -17.49 14.38
C ASP A 92 -2.20 -16.83 15.57
N GLN A 93 -0.87 -16.98 15.67
CA GLN A 93 -0.08 -16.36 16.73
C GLN A 93 0.10 -14.85 16.56
N VAL A 94 -0.13 -14.31 15.36
CA VAL A 94 -0.01 -12.89 15.08
C VAL A 94 -1.19 -12.13 15.69
N PRO A 95 -0.96 -11.19 16.61
CA PRO A 95 -2.03 -10.43 17.24
C PRO A 95 -2.68 -9.46 16.24
N VAL A 96 -4.00 -9.30 16.37
CA VAL A 96 -4.79 -8.32 15.60
C VAL A 96 -5.49 -7.38 16.57
N ALA A 97 -5.47 -6.08 16.27
CA ALA A 97 -6.22 -5.09 17.04
C ALA A 97 -7.04 -4.17 16.14
N GLU A 98 -8.28 -3.91 16.57
CA GLU A 98 -9.18 -2.97 15.90
C GLU A 98 -8.74 -1.52 16.13
N GLY A 99 -8.78 -0.71 15.09
CA GLY A 99 -8.34 0.67 15.12
C GLY A 99 -9.44 1.67 14.79
N ALA A 100 -9.05 2.75 14.13
CA ALA A 100 -9.93 3.86 13.84
C ALA A 100 -11.08 3.44 12.90
N VAL A 101 -12.30 3.86 13.26
CA VAL A 101 -13.52 3.62 12.48
C VAL A 101 -13.52 4.45 11.20
N GLY A 102 -12.85 5.60 11.21
CA GLY A 102 -12.83 6.55 10.10
C GLY A 102 -11.77 7.63 10.27
N PRO A 103 -11.78 8.67 9.42
CA PRO A 103 -10.73 9.66 9.34
C PRO A 103 -10.64 10.56 10.57
N LEU A 104 -9.47 11.20 10.74
CA LEU A 104 -9.27 12.25 11.76
C LEU A 104 -10.17 13.46 11.53
N ALA A 105 -10.47 13.75 10.27
CA ALA A 105 -11.34 14.86 9.89
C ALA A 105 -12.00 14.61 8.53
N GLY A 106 -13.25 15.06 8.39
CA GLY A 106 -14.00 14.96 7.15
C GLY A 106 -14.96 13.76 7.11
N PRO A 107 -15.53 13.46 5.94
CA PRO A 107 -16.48 12.38 5.75
C PRO A 107 -15.77 11.01 5.80
N LEU A 108 -16.52 10.00 6.21
CA LEU A 108 -16.09 8.60 6.09
C LEU A 108 -16.28 8.15 4.64
N GLU A 109 -15.18 7.84 3.98
CA GLU A 109 -15.18 7.25 2.64
C GLU A 109 -15.05 5.73 2.73
N ARG A 110 -15.66 5.01 1.81
CA ARG A 110 -15.61 3.54 1.73
C ARG A 110 -15.47 3.09 0.29
N ALA A 111 -14.77 1.97 0.09
CA ALA A 111 -14.57 1.37 -1.22
C ALA A 111 -15.44 0.10 -1.42
N SER A 112 -16.63 0.04 -0.81
CA SER A 112 -17.53 -1.12 -0.91
C SER A 112 -17.98 -1.43 -2.34
N GLU A 113 -17.96 -0.45 -3.24
CA GLU A 113 -18.21 -0.68 -4.68
C GLU A 113 -17.13 -1.60 -5.30
N VAL A 114 -15.90 -1.54 -4.83
CA VAL A 114 -14.77 -2.37 -5.30
C VAL A 114 -14.72 -3.69 -4.55
N HIS A 115 -14.70 -3.62 -3.22
CA HIS A 115 -14.39 -4.75 -2.34
C HIS A 115 -15.64 -5.49 -1.83
N GLY A 116 -16.86 -4.99 -2.10
CA GLY A 116 -18.10 -5.50 -1.51
C GLY A 116 -18.30 -5.02 -0.07
N GLU A 117 -19.50 -5.22 0.47
CA GLU A 117 -19.87 -4.73 1.81
C GLU A 117 -18.97 -5.25 2.95
N SER A 118 -18.49 -6.50 2.83
CA SER A 118 -17.61 -7.13 3.82
C SER A 118 -16.13 -6.93 3.55
N GLY A 119 -15.74 -6.31 2.43
CA GLY A 119 -14.36 -6.13 2.00
C GLY A 119 -13.78 -7.29 1.16
N LEU A 120 -14.32 -8.50 1.26
CA LEU A 120 -13.81 -9.69 0.56
C LEU A 120 -14.80 -10.26 -0.47
N GLY A 121 -15.61 -9.39 -1.07
CA GLY A 121 -16.59 -9.77 -2.06
C GLY A 121 -17.60 -10.80 -1.53
N THR A 122 -17.73 -11.92 -2.24
CA THR A 122 -18.59 -13.05 -1.84
C THR A 122 -17.82 -14.19 -1.20
N THR A 123 -16.50 -14.07 -1.05
CA THR A 123 -15.62 -15.13 -0.54
C THR A 123 -15.86 -15.36 0.96
N LYS A 124 -15.99 -16.63 1.34
CA LYS A 124 -16.19 -17.04 2.75
C LYS A 124 -14.91 -17.61 3.31
N LEU A 125 -14.32 -16.89 4.24
CA LEU A 125 -13.16 -17.34 4.99
C LEU A 125 -13.55 -18.28 6.13
N PRO A 126 -12.64 -19.16 6.59
CA PRO A 126 -12.82 -19.94 7.82
C PRO A 126 -13.01 -18.99 9.01
N VAL A 127 -13.71 -19.45 10.03
CA VAL A 127 -13.84 -18.70 11.29
C VAL A 127 -12.49 -18.71 11.99
N ALA A 128 -12.04 -17.55 12.41
CA ALA A 128 -10.78 -17.41 13.13
C ALA A 128 -10.82 -18.12 14.50
N SER A 129 -9.69 -18.69 14.89
CA SER A 129 -9.54 -19.35 16.19
C SER A 129 -9.37 -18.36 17.35
N ARG A 130 -8.97 -17.13 17.05
CA ARG A 130 -8.69 -16.05 18.01
C ARG A 130 -9.61 -14.84 17.79
N LYS A 131 -9.69 -14.02 18.83
CA LYS A 131 -10.34 -12.71 18.81
C LYS A 131 -9.30 -11.61 18.72
N ALA A 132 -9.73 -10.42 18.31
CA ALA A 132 -8.90 -9.23 18.35
C ALA A 132 -8.43 -8.92 19.79
N GLU A 133 -7.25 -8.34 19.89
CA GLU A 133 -6.70 -7.82 21.14
C GLU A 133 -7.61 -6.67 21.65
N PRO A 134 -7.89 -6.59 22.94
CA PRO A 134 -8.86 -5.62 23.48
C PRO A 134 -8.31 -4.20 23.56
N GLU A 135 -7.01 -4.00 23.33
CA GLU A 135 -6.30 -2.75 23.60
C GLU A 135 -6.40 -1.71 22.47
N GLY A 136 -6.88 -2.11 21.29
CA GLY A 136 -6.94 -1.25 20.10
C GLY A 136 -5.61 -1.08 19.35
N ALA A 137 -5.69 -0.59 18.09
CA ALA A 137 -4.58 -0.58 17.15
C ALA A 137 -3.35 0.21 17.64
N VAL A 138 -3.54 1.44 18.10
CA VAL A 138 -2.42 2.30 18.55
C VAL A 138 -1.71 1.66 19.75
N ALA A 139 -2.46 1.13 20.72
CA ALA A 139 -1.87 0.50 21.90
C ALA A 139 -1.13 -0.81 21.53
N LEU A 140 -1.65 -1.60 20.60
CA LEU A 140 -0.95 -2.78 20.06
C LEU A 140 0.37 -2.35 19.41
N MET A 141 0.37 -1.34 18.52
CA MET A 141 1.59 -0.84 17.90
C MET A 141 2.61 -0.35 18.94
N VAL A 142 2.18 0.41 19.96
CA VAL A 142 3.04 0.86 21.06
C VAL A 142 3.68 -0.32 21.79
N ARG A 143 2.91 -1.36 22.10
CA ARG A 143 3.40 -2.57 22.74
C ARG A 143 4.44 -3.28 21.89
N LEU A 144 4.16 -3.48 20.61
CA LEU A 144 5.06 -4.18 19.67
C LEU A 144 6.36 -3.40 19.42
N LEU A 145 6.28 -2.08 19.20
CA LEU A 145 7.44 -1.20 19.04
C LEU A 145 8.32 -1.17 20.29
N THR A 146 7.70 -1.13 21.47
CA THR A 146 8.43 -1.09 22.74
C THR A 146 9.13 -2.42 23.03
N ALA A 147 8.46 -3.52 22.77
CA ALA A 147 8.97 -4.89 23.02
C ALA A 147 10.07 -5.32 22.03
N SER A 148 10.08 -4.72 20.83
CA SER A 148 11.05 -5.10 19.81
C SER A 148 12.47 -4.68 20.19
N PRO A 149 13.48 -5.59 20.10
CA PRO A 149 14.87 -5.27 20.37
C PRO A 149 15.51 -4.42 19.28
N VAL A 150 14.89 -4.33 18.11
CA VAL A 150 15.34 -3.55 16.95
C VAL A 150 14.17 -2.68 16.41
N PRO A 151 14.48 -1.58 15.71
CA PRO A 151 13.42 -0.78 15.11
C PRO A 151 12.55 -1.58 14.12
N VAL A 152 11.25 -1.29 14.11
CA VAL A 152 10.21 -2.00 13.35
C VAL A 152 9.79 -1.16 12.14
N ALA A 153 9.52 -1.79 11.02
CA ALA A 153 8.89 -1.10 9.89
C ALA A 153 7.36 -1.15 10.02
N LEU A 154 6.72 -0.02 9.77
CA LEU A 154 5.27 0.09 9.67
C LEU A 154 4.87 -0.01 8.19
N VAL A 155 3.86 -0.83 7.92
CA VAL A 155 3.37 -1.10 6.56
C VAL A 155 1.88 -0.75 6.50
N PRO A 156 1.53 0.55 6.48
CA PRO A 156 0.14 0.93 6.27
C PRO A 156 -0.25 0.72 4.81
N ILE A 157 -1.27 -0.09 4.60
CA ILE A 157 -1.86 -0.39 3.29
C ILE A 157 -3.33 0.01 3.21
N GLY A 158 -3.86 0.62 4.27
CA GLY A 158 -5.13 1.33 4.34
C GLY A 158 -4.96 2.81 4.66
N PRO A 159 -6.06 3.53 4.99
CA PRO A 159 -6.01 4.93 5.41
C PRO A 159 -5.07 5.15 6.61
N LEU A 160 -4.29 6.24 6.59
CA LEU A 160 -3.17 6.46 7.50
C LEU A 160 -3.56 6.88 8.93
N THR A 161 -4.83 6.79 9.29
CA THR A 161 -5.41 7.30 10.54
C THR A 161 -4.70 6.75 11.79
N ASN A 162 -4.52 5.43 11.88
CA ASN A 162 -3.85 4.81 13.03
C ASN A 162 -2.38 5.22 13.15
N ILE A 163 -1.68 5.33 12.01
CA ILE A 163 -0.26 5.75 11.97
C ILE A 163 -0.11 7.20 12.41
N ALA A 164 -0.98 8.09 11.95
CA ALA A 164 -1.00 9.48 12.38
C ALA A 164 -1.28 9.62 13.90
N LEU A 165 -2.24 8.85 14.42
CA LEU A 165 -2.53 8.78 15.85
C LEU A 165 -1.33 8.29 16.65
N LEU A 166 -0.64 7.23 16.20
CA LEU A 166 0.58 6.73 16.84
C LEU A 166 1.67 7.81 16.90
N ILE A 167 1.99 8.45 15.77
CA ILE A 167 3.02 9.48 15.67
C ILE A 167 2.71 10.68 16.59
N ARG A 168 1.45 11.12 16.62
CA ARG A 168 1.02 12.28 17.40
C ARG A 168 0.97 12.02 18.89
N SER A 169 0.50 10.83 19.29
CA SER A 169 0.33 10.49 20.71
C SER A 169 1.59 9.91 21.37
N HIS A 170 2.50 9.32 20.56
CA HIS A 170 3.70 8.65 21.06
C HIS A 170 4.97 9.08 20.30
N PRO A 171 5.29 10.39 20.22
CA PRO A 171 6.43 10.88 19.44
C PRO A 171 7.79 10.32 19.93
N HIS A 172 7.87 9.90 21.18
CA HIS A 172 9.08 9.28 21.75
C HIS A 172 9.41 7.92 21.15
N LEU A 173 8.47 7.28 20.44
CA LEU A 173 8.69 6.01 19.72
C LEU A 173 9.25 6.20 18.32
N ALA A 174 9.50 7.42 17.87
CA ALA A 174 10.05 7.68 16.52
C ALA A 174 11.34 6.89 16.24
N SER A 175 12.23 6.76 17.23
CA SER A 175 13.46 5.96 17.11
C SER A 175 13.24 4.45 17.05
N LYS A 176 12.04 3.98 17.38
CA LYS A 176 11.62 2.57 17.28
C LYS A 176 11.00 2.24 15.94
N ILE A 177 10.76 3.23 15.08
CA ILE A 177 10.23 3.05 13.72
C ILE A 177 11.41 3.15 12.75
N SER A 178 11.74 2.04 12.11
CA SER A 178 12.84 2.01 11.13
C SER A 178 12.45 2.62 9.79
N HIS A 179 11.18 2.45 9.39
CA HIS A 179 10.67 2.84 8.09
C HIS A 179 9.14 2.81 8.07
N ILE A 180 8.53 3.65 7.25
CA ILE A 180 7.12 3.57 6.87
C ILE A 180 7.08 3.24 5.38
N CYS A 181 6.59 2.05 5.02
CA CYS A 181 6.37 1.66 3.62
C CYS A 181 4.86 1.62 3.39
N LEU A 182 4.30 2.70 2.88
CA LEU A 182 2.86 2.82 2.71
C LEU A 182 2.42 2.45 1.28
N MET A 183 1.24 1.83 1.16
CA MET A 183 0.48 1.86 -0.08
C MET A 183 -0.46 3.06 -0.03
N GLY A 184 -0.34 3.93 -1.01
CA GLY A 184 -1.18 5.13 -1.10
C GLY A 184 -0.56 6.23 -1.94
N GLY A 185 -1.40 7.14 -2.38
CA GLY A 185 -1.00 8.31 -3.14
C GLY A 185 -0.63 8.06 -4.60
N SER A 186 -0.34 9.16 -5.26
CA SER A 186 0.16 9.19 -6.64
C SER A 186 0.77 10.56 -6.93
N VAL A 187 1.87 10.60 -7.68
CA VAL A 187 2.39 11.86 -8.23
C VAL A 187 1.76 12.16 -9.60
N GLY A 188 1.00 11.22 -10.14
CA GLY A 188 0.22 11.30 -11.37
C GLY A 188 -1.27 11.43 -11.14
N GLU A 189 -2.04 10.51 -11.69
CA GLU A 189 -3.50 10.45 -11.63
C GLU A 189 -3.98 9.76 -10.34
N GLY A 190 -5.22 10.10 -9.91
CA GLY A 190 -5.89 9.44 -8.79
C GLY A 190 -6.82 8.31 -9.24
N ASN A 191 -7.43 7.63 -8.27
CA ASN A 191 -8.48 6.63 -8.48
C ASN A 191 -9.79 6.95 -7.72
N SER A 192 -9.72 7.69 -6.61
CA SER A 192 -10.90 8.16 -5.87
C SER A 192 -11.37 9.53 -6.32
N SER A 193 -10.46 10.33 -6.85
CA SER A 193 -10.75 11.55 -7.62
C SER A 193 -9.77 11.62 -8.79
N ALA A 194 -9.90 12.63 -9.65
CA ALA A 194 -8.96 12.81 -10.76
C ALA A 194 -7.49 12.95 -10.30
N SER A 195 -7.24 13.26 -9.02
CA SER A 195 -5.90 13.56 -8.51
C SER A 195 -5.54 12.92 -7.18
N ALA A 196 -6.44 12.18 -6.55
CA ALA A 196 -6.22 11.56 -5.25
C ALA A 196 -6.41 10.05 -5.29
N GLU A 197 -5.49 9.33 -4.67
CA GLU A 197 -5.59 7.91 -4.40
C GLU A 197 -6.44 7.68 -3.14
N PHE A 198 -7.12 6.52 -3.04
CA PHE A 198 -8.14 6.23 -2.03
C PHE A 198 -7.64 6.34 -0.59
N ASN A 199 -6.52 5.74 -0.22
CA ASN A 199 -6.02 5.74 1.15
C ASN A 199 -5.70 7.14 1.65
N ILE A 200 -5.13 7.99 0.76
CA ILE A 200 -4.86 9.39 1.07
C ILE A 200 -6.14 10.22 1.04
N PHE A 201 -7.05 9.94 0.08
CA PHE A 201 -8.34 10.63 -0.02
C PHE A 201 -9.24 10.36 1.19
N ALA A 202 -9.21 9.13 1.73
CA ALA A 202 -10.00 8.74 2.90
C ALA A 202 -9.61 9.52 4.16
N ASP A 203 -8.31 9.79 4.38
CA ASP A 203 -7.86 10.65 5.49
C ASP A 203 -6.65 11.52 5.11
N PRO A 204 -6.87 12.63 4.37
CA PRO A 204 -5.78 13.52 3.98
C PRO A 204 -5.08 14.19 5.16
N THR A 205 -5.80 14.41 6.27
CA THR A 205 -5.23 14.99 7.49
C THR A 205 -4.23 14.03 8.14
N ALA A 206 -4.57 12.75 8.21
CA ALA A 206 -3.64 11.73 8.70
C ALA A 206 -2.43 11.60 7.77
N ALA A 207 -2.64 11.61 6.46
CA ALA A 207 -1.56 11.58 5.48
C ALA A 207 -0.60 12.78 5.64
N GLU A 208 -1.11 13.99 5.79
CA GLU A 208 -0.30 15.19 6.04
C GLU A 208 0.59 15.00 7.28
N ILE A 209 0.04 14.50 8.39
CA ILE A 209 0.78 14.22 9.62
C ILE A 209 1.91 13.21 9.37
N VAL A 210 1.63 12.13 8.65
CA VAL A 210 2.62 11.08 8.36
C VAL A 210 3.74 11.62 7.48
N PHE A 211 3.43 12.29 6.37
CA PHE A 211 4.45 12.84 5.46
C PHE A 211 5.26 13.99 6.05
N ALA A 212 4.73 14.69 7.07
CA ALA A 212 5.43 15.74 7.82
C ALA A 212 6.21 15.21 9.03
N SER A 213 6.16 13.92 9.34
CA SER A 213 6.72 13.33 10.56
C SER A 213 8.25 13.33 10.65
N GLY A 214 8.95 13.47 9.53
CA GLY A 214 10.41 13.32 9.45
C GLY A 214 10.90 11.87 9.51
N LEU A 215 10.00 10.89 9.60
CA LEU A 215 10.36 9.47 9.54
C LEU A 215 10.75 9.07 8.10
N PRO A 216 11.57 8.02 7.91
CA PRO A 216 11.85 7.48 6.59
C PRO A 216 10.57 6.90 5.96
N ILE A 217 10.17 7.39 4.77
CA ILE A 217 8.96 6.97 4.07
C ILE A 217 9.28 6.47 2.67
N THR A 218 8.71 5.33 2.31
CA THR A 218 8.52 4.91 0.92
C THR A 218 7.01 4.92 0.61
N MET A 219 6.64 5.66 -0.42
CA MET A 219 5.30 5.72 -0.97
C MET A 219 5.20 4.77 -2.18
N ILE A 220 4.44 3.70 -2.04
CA ILE A 220 4.07 2.79 -3.12
C ILE A 220 2.70 3.24 -3.63
N GLY A 221 2.72 4.20 -4.54
CA GLY A 221 1.53 4.84 -5.08
C GLY A 221 1.03 4.19 -6.37
N LEU A 222 -0.04 4.78 -6.94
CA LEU A 222 -0.63 4.31 -8.20
C LEU A 222 0.36 4.34 -9.36
N ASP A 223 1.37 5.22 -9.31
CA ASP A 223 2.41 5.33 -10.34
C ASP A 223 3.15 4.01 -10.58
N VAL A 224 3.27 3.18 -9.57
CA VAL A 224 3.88 1.85 -9.67
C VAL A 224 2.85 0.72 -9.63
N THR A 225 1.81 0.82 -8.79
CA THR A 225 0.89 -0.29 -8.57
C THR A 225 -0.03 -0.54 -9.77
N HIS A 226 -0.32 0.46 -10.59
CA HIS A 226 -1.02 0.28 -11.86
C HIS A 226 -0.27 -0.59 -12.88
N HIS A 227 1.02 -0.87 -12.64
CA HIS A 227 1.82 -1.80 -13.44
C HIS A 227 1.86 -3.22 -12.84
N ALA A 228 1.44 -3.39 -11.58
CA ALA A 228 1.35 -4.69 -10.90
C ALA A 228 -0.02 -5.35 -11.15
N VAL A 229 -0.27 -5.74 -12.40
CA VAL A 229 -1.60 -6.21 -12.86
C VAL A 229 -1.66 -7.72 -12.94
N PHE A 230 -2.69 -8.29 -12.34
CA PHE A 230 -3.05 -9.69 -12.50
C PHE A 230 -4.14 -9.87 -13.57
N ASP A 231 -4.02 -10.95 -14.30
CA ASP A 231 -4.91 -11.35 -15.37
C ASP A 231 -5.37 -12.82 -15.20
N ARG A 232 -6.09 -13.34 -16.18
CA ARG A 232 -6.51 -14.74 -16.20
C ARG A 232 -5.36 -15.75 -16.20
N GLY A 233 -4.18 -15.38 -16.68
CA GLY A 233 -2.99 -16.24 -16.63
C GLY A 233 -2.52 -16.46 -15.19
N ILE A 234 -2.46 -15.40 -14.39
CA ILE A 234 -2.11 -15.48 -12.97
C ILE A 234 -3.20 -16.20 -12.16
N LEU A 235 -4.47 -15.92 -12.45
CA LEU A 235 -5.60 -16.63 -11.84
C LEU A 235 -5.50 -18.15 -12.06
N ALA A 236 -5.20 -18.58 -13.28
CA ALA A 236 -5.02 -19.99 -13.60
C ALA A 236 -3.85 -20.62 -12.83
N ARG A 237 -2.73 -19.90 -12.67
CA ARG A 237 -1.57 -20.35 -11.89
C ARG A 237 -1.92 -20.55 -10.41
N LEU A 238 -2.64 -19.60 -9.78
CA LEU A 238 -3.10 -19.72 -8.39
C LEU A 238 -4.11 -20.86 -8.23
N THR A 239 -5.04 -21.00 -9.18
CA THR A 239 -6.04 -22.08 -9.15
C THR A 239 -5.40 -23.49 -9.25
N ALA A 240 -4.25 -23.59 -9.89
CA ALA A 240 -3.51 -24.86 -10.03
C ALA A 240 -2.76 -25.27 -8.74
N LEU A 241 -2.57 -24.36 -7.77
CA LEU A 241 -1.94 -24.68 -6.49
C LEU A 241 -2.89 -25.49 -5.58
N PRO A 242 -2.37 -26.45 -4.81
CA PRO A 242 -3.20 -27.34 -4.00
C PRO A 242 -3.75 -26.70 -2.71
N GLY A 243 -3.08 -25.63 -2.21
CA GLY A 243 -3.38 -25.00 -0.93
C GLY A 243 -4.77 -24.35 -0.84
N ARG A 244 -5.34 -24.32 0.36
CA ARG A 244 -6.61 -23.61 0.62
C ARG A 244 -6.44 -22.10 0.43
N SER A 245 -5.31 -21.57 0.85
CA SER A 245 -4.96 -20.14 0.71
C SER A 245 -4.95 -19.71 -0.76
N ALA A 246 -4.38 -20.52 -1.64
CA ALA A 246 -4.36 -20.25 -3.07
C ALA A 246 -5.76 -20.31 -3.71
N LYS A 247 -6.61 -21.23 -3.28
CA LYS A 247 -8.02 -21.29 -3.73
C LYS A 247 -8.79 -20.03 -3.35
N VAL A 248 -8.63 -19.59 -2.10
CA VAL A 248 -9.25 -18.33 -1.64
C VAL A 248 -8.73 -17.14 -2.44
N ALA A 249 -7.42 -17.04 -2.70
CA ALA A 249 -6.86 -15.99 -3.55
C ALA A 249 -7.46 -16.01 -4.95
N ALA A 250 -7.64 -17.19 -5.54
CA ALA A 250 -8.29 -17.34 -6.84
C ALA A 250 -9.77 -16.89 -6.82
N GLU A 251 -10.52 -17.17 -5.75
CA GLU A 251 -11.90 -16.70 -5.58
C GLU A 251 -11.96 -15.17 -5.47
N LEU A 252 -11.07 -14.55 -4.68
CA LEU A 252 -10.97 -13.10 -4.54
C LEU A 252 -10.65 -12.43 -5.88
N LEU A 253 -9.68 -12.97 -6.62
CA LEU A 253 -9.33 -12.45 -7.96
C LEU A 253 -10.46 -12.64 -8.98
N GLN A 254 -11.17 -13.77 -8.94
CA GLN A 254 -12.32 -13.99 -9.83
C GLN A 254 -13.39 -12.93 -9.57
N PHE A 255 -13.74 -12.64 -8.31
CA PHE A 255 -14.66 -11.59 -7.94
C PHE A 255 -14.19 -10.21 -8.46
N ALA A 256 -12.91 -9.89 -8.25
CA ALA A 256 -12.32 -8.64 -8.71
C ALA A 256 -12.41 -8.49 -10.24
N PHE A 257 -12.16 -9.55 -10.99
CA PHE A 257 -12.24 -9.55 -12.46
C PHE A 257 -13.68 -9.35 -12.94
N GLU A 258 -14.66 -9.96 -12.28
CA GLU A 258 -16.08 -9.74 -12.59
C GLU A 258 -16.50 -8.28 -12.38
N ARG A 259 -16.01 -7.65 -11.30
CA ARG A 259 -16.23 -6.21 -11.04
C ARG A 259 -15.54 -5.34 -12.08
N SER A 260 -14.27 -5.59 -12.36
CA SER A 260 -13.49 -4.85 -13.36
C SER A 260 -14.11 -4.95 -14.74
N ALA A 261 -14.56 -6.13 -15.14
CA ALA A 261 -15.27 -6.36 -16.41
C ALA A 261 -16.61 -5.60 -16.46
N ALA A 262 -17.37 -5.55 -15.36
CA ALA A 262 -18.62 -4.79 -15.26
C ALA A 262 -18.39 -3.27 -15.46
N TRP A 263 -17.21 -2.76 -15.12
CA TRP A 263 -16.82 -1.37 -15.37
C TRP A 263 -16.13 -1.15 -16.73
N GLY A 264 -16.08 -2.18 -17.59
CA GLY A 264 -15.49 -2.09 -18.92
C GLY A 264 -13.94 -2.09 -18.94
N GLN A 265 -13.31 -2.43 -17.83
CA GLN A 265 -11.83 -2.46 -17.71
C GLN A 265 -11.23 -3.84 -18.08
N GLY A 266 -12.08 -4.82 -18.40
CA GLY A 266 -11.69 -6.20 -18.72
C GLY A 266 -11.42 -7.03 -17.47
N GLU A 267 -11.03 -8.28 -17.69
CA GLU A 267 -10.78 -9.27 -16.62
C GLU A 267 -9.35 -9.17 -16.09
N ARG A 268 -9.08 -8.11 -15.38
CA ARG A 268 -7.78 -7.83 -14.78
C ARG A 268 -7.96 -6.94 -13.54
N MET A 269 -6.98 -6.99 -12.63
CA MET A 269 -6.93 -6.17 -11.42
C MET A 269 -5.50 -5.71 -11.16
N ALA A 270 -5.31 -4.44 -10.85
CA ALA A 270 -4.08 -3.96 -10.24
C ALA A 270 -4.03 -4.43 -8.78
N ILE A 271 -2.89 -4.99 -8.38
CA ILE A 271 -2.66 -5.46 -7.01
C ILE A 271 -1.79 -4.41 -6.32
N HIS A 272 -2.42 -3.60 -5.49
CA HIS A 272 -1.78 -2.41 -4.92
C HIS A 272 -0.92 -2.77 -3.70
N ASP A 273 -1.53 -3.32 -2.67
CA ASP A 273 -0.96 -3.49 -1.32
C ASP A 273 0.21 -4.47 -1.26
N ALA A 274 0.12 -5.54 -2.03
CA ALA A 274 1.15 -6.56 -2.13
C ALA A 274 2.50 -5.99 -2.59
N VAL A 275 2.51 -4.89 -3.37
CA VAL A 275 3.73 -4.22 -3.82
C VAL A 275 4.49 -3.62 -2.65
N ALA A 276 3.80 -2.99 -1.69
CA ALA A 276 4.42 -2.39 -0.51
C ALA A 276 5.11 -3.45 0.37
N VAL A 277 4.46 -4.59 0.59
CA VAL A 277 5.03 -5.71 1.37
C VAL A 277 6.23 -6.32 0.65
N LEU A 278 6.11 -6.59 -0.66
CA LEU A 278 7.21 -7.17 -1.44
C LEU A 278 8.40 -6.21 -1.59
N HIS A 279 8.17 -4.89 -1.65
CA HIS A 279 9.27 -3.93 -1.66
C HIS A 279 10.15 -4.02 -0.41
N LEU A 280 9.59 -4.31 0.75
CA LEU A 280 10.37 -4.52 1.97
C LEU A 280 11.12 -5.85 1.97
N ALA A 281 10.55 -6.91 1.41
CA ALA A 281 11.20 -8.22 1.29
C ALA A 281 12.26 -8.22 0.18
N ILE A 282 11.97 -7.60 -0.95
CA ILE A 282 12.76 -7.62 -2.19
C ILE A 282 12.86 -6.18 -2.76
N PRO A 283 13.73 -5.33 -2.21
CA PRO A 283 13.74 -3.90 -2.51
C PRO A 283 14.08 -3.55 -3.98
N ASP A 284 14.79 -4.42 -4.68
CA ASP A 284 15.15 -4.25 -6.09
C ASP A 284 13.98 -4.55 -7.07
N LEU A 285 12.84 -5.02 -6.52
CA LEU A 285 11.62 -5.21 -7.31
C LEU A 285 11.02 -3.88 -7.79
N VAL A 286 11.15 -2.82 -6.96
CA VAL A 286 10.58 -1.50 -7.22
C VAL A 286 11.68 -0.46 -7.41
N GLY A 287 11.66 0.23 -8.55
CA GLY A 287 12.50 1.41 -8.77
C GLY A 287 11.87 2.63 -8.10
N VAL A 288 12.64 3.29 -7.22
CA VAL A 288 12.19 4.45 -6.44
C VAL A 288 12.96 5.71 -6.81
N ALA A 289 12.36 6.87 -6.57
CA ALA A 289 13.05 8.17 -6.68
C ALA A 289 12.69 9.09 -5.51
N ARG A 290 13.62 9.97 -5.15
CA ARG A 290 13.44 10.91 -4.02
C ARG A 290 12.57 12.08 -4.44
N TYR A 291 11.50 12.34 -3.67
CA TYR A 291 10.57 13.45 -3.85
C TYR A 291 10.40 14.24 -2.55
N ARG A 292 10.05 15.49 -2.68
CA ARG A 292 9.33 16.23 -1.66
C ARG A 292 7.85 15.96 -1.88
N VAL A 293 7.22 15.23 -0.98
CA VAL A 293 5.78 14.95 -1.03
C VAL A 293 5.07 15.79 0.04
N THR A 294 4.00 16.46 -0.37
CA THR A 294 3.06 17.18 0.49
C THR A 294 1.64 16.76 0.14
N ILE A 295 0.72 16.91 1.09
CA ILE A 295 -0.67 16.48 0.91
C ILE A 295 -1.58 17.72 0.84
N ASP A 296 -2.52 17.72 -0.10
CA ASP A 296 -3.61 18.69 -0.07
C ASP A 296 -4.72 18.19 0.88
N ALA A 297 -4.66 18.63 2.13
CA ALA A 297 -5.66 18.32 3.14
C ALA A 297 -6.85 19.30 3.15
N THR A 298 -6.94 20.22 2.19
CA THR A 298 -8.04 21.16 2.06
C THR A 298 -9.32 20.48 1.54
N SER A 299 -10.45 21.16 1.62
CA SER A 299 -11.73 20.68 1.07
C SER A 299 -11.94 20.97 -0.41
N GLY A 300 -10.89 21.43 -1.12
CA GLY A 300 -10.96 21.79 -2.54
C GLY A 300 -10.98 20.58 -3.49
N PRO A 301 -11.00 20.82 -4.81
CA PRO A 301 -11.06 19.76 -5.82
C PRO A 301 -9.81 18.87 -5.85
N ALA A 302 -8.72 19.29 -5.22
CA ALA A 302 -7.48 18.53 -5.08
C ALA A 302 -7.35 17.83 -3.72
N ARG A 303 -8.42 17.79 -2.90
CA ARG A 303 -8.42 17.12 -1.60
C ARG A 303 -7.85 15.70 -1.72
N GLY A 304 -6.90 15.36 -0.86
CA GLY A 304 -6.23 14.07 -0.85
C GLY A 304 -5.13 13.89 -1.89
N ARG A 305 -4.83 14.92 -2.71
CA ARG A 305 -3.73 14.83 -3.66
C ARG A 305 -2.39 14.76 -2.96
N THR A 306 -1.55 13.83 -3.36
CA THR A 306 -0.12 13.80 -3.07
C THR A 306 0.63 14.65 -4.11
N ILE A 307 1.20 15.77 -3.65
CA ILE A 307 1.93 16.72 -4.50
C ILE A 307 3.42 16.37 -4.41
N GLY A 308 3.93 15.70 -5.44
CA GLY A 308 5.34 15.30 -5.50
C GLY A 308 6.20 16.31 -6.25
N ASP A 309 7.25 16.84 -5.61
CA ASP A 309 8.26 17.66 -6.26
C ASP A 309 9.63 16.98 -6.25
N ALA A 310 10.16 16.70 -7.43
CA ALA A 310 11.49 16.18 -7.65
C ALA A 310 12.41 17.15 -8.40
N SER A 311 11.99 18.42 -8.58
CA SER A 311 12.78 19.42 -9.29
C SER A 311 13.97 19.91 -8.47
N PRO A 312 15.22 19.62 -8.86
CA PRO A 312 16.38 20.12 -8.12
C PRO A 312 16.43 21.66 -8.07
N TYR A 313 15.91 22.32 -9.11
CA TYR A 313 15.84 23.77 -9.15
C TYR A 313 14.88 24.33 -8.10
N ARG A 314 13.63 23.82 -8.02
CA ARG A 314 12.64 24.30 -7.04
C ARG A 314 13.05 23.96 -5.62
N LEU A 315 13.49 22.73 -5.36
CA LEU A 315 13.95 22.30 -4.04
C LEU A 315 15.10 23.19 -3.53
N LYS A 316 16.08 23.49 -4.39
CA LYS A 316 17.20 24.38 -4.01
C LYS A 316 16.73 25.83 -3.81
N ARG A 317 15.89 26.37 -4.71
CA ARG A 317 15.39 27.77 -4.61
C ARG A 317 14.63 28.00 -3.31
N ASP A 318 13.79 27.04 -2.94
CA ASP A 318 12.86 27.15 -1.82
C ASP A 318 13.40 26.53 -0.51
N HIS A 319 14.68 26.13 -0.52
CA HIS A 319 15.35 25.48 0.62
C HIS A 319 14.59 24.26 1.16
N LEU A 320 13.99 23.46 0.29
CA LEU A 320 13.24 22.27 0.63
C LEU A 320 14.10 21.01 0.48
N GLU A 321 13.89 20.07 1.39
CA GLU A 321 14.46 18.73 1.31
C GLU A 321 13.43 17.71 0.87
N THR A 322 13.89 16.65 0.20
CA THR A 322 13.06 15.49 -0.11
C THR A 322 12.77 14.71 1.18
N ASN A 323 11.52 14.26 1.33
CA ASN A 323 11.06 13.53 2.52
C ASN A 323 10.57 12.10 2.24
N CYS A 324 10.50 11.69 0.96
CA CYS A 324 9.88 10.43 0.59
C CYS A 324 10.59 9.78 -0.60
N ASP A 325 10.76 8.45 -0.55
CA ASP A 325 11.05 7.63 -1.72
C ASP A 325 9.73 7.25 -2.38
N VAL A 326 9.57 7.57 -3.67
CA VAL A 326 8.35 7.29 -4.45
C VAL A 326 8.62 6.14 -5.41
N GLY A 327 7.81 5.07 -5.32
CA GLY A 327 7.84 3.94 -6.24
C GLY A 327 7.31 4.34 -7.62
N LEU A 328 8.08 4.08 -8.68
CA LEU A 328 7.75 4.51 -10.04
C LEU A 328 7.78 3.37 -11.07
N THR A 329 8.56 2.33 -10.83
CA THR A 329 8.68 1.21 -11.77
C THR A 329 8.70 -0.11 -11.03
N ILE A 330 8.16 -1.15 -11.67
CA ILE A 330 8.17 -2.53 -11.17
C ILE A 330 8.36 -3.48 -12.34
N ASP A 331 8.94 -4.66 -12.07
CA ASP A 331 8.89 -5.80 -12.98
C ASP A 331 7.60 -6.59 -12.70
N PRO A 332 6.57 -6.48 -13.56
CA PRO A 332 5.27 -7.11 -13.30
C PRO A 332 5.31 -8.63 -13.39
N VAL A 333 6.20 -9.20 -14.18
CA VAL A 333 6.35 -10.67 -14.32
C VAL A 333 6.97 -11.23 -13.05
N ARG A 334 8.09 -10.65 -12.62
CA ARG A 334 8.74 -11.03 -11.36
C ARG A 334 7.81 -10.83 -10.15
N PHE A 335 7.04 -9.76 -10.12
CA PHE A 335 6.03 -9.52 -9.08
C PHE A 335 5.02 -10.67 -9.01
N ALA A 336 4.42 -11.03 -10.15
CA ALA A 336 3.44 -12.11 -10.22
C ALA A 336 4.04 -13.47 -9.82
N ASP A 337 5.26 -13.76 -10.25
CA ASP A 337 5.98 -14.98 -9.88
C ASP A 337 6.17 -15.07 -8.36
N LEU A 338 6.63 -14.00 -7.71
CA LEU A 338 6.84 -13.92 -6.27
C LEU A 338 5.54 -14.14 -5.46
N VAL A 339 4.41 -13.62 -5.96
CA VAL A 339 3.11 -13.85 -5.31
C VAL A 339 2.69 -15.32 -5.44
N VAL A 340 2.79 -15.91 -6.63
CA VAL A 340 2.44 -17.33 -6.82
C VAL A 340 3.34 -18.25 -6.00
N GLU A 341 4.66 -17.97 -5.94
CA GLU A 341 5.61 -18.71 -5.11
C GLU A 341 5.25 -18.64 -3.61
N ALA A 342 4.85 -17.47 -3.11
CA ALA A 342 4.42 -17.30 -1.73
C ALA A 342 3.18 -18.15 -1.41
N TYR A 343 2.18 -18.14 -2.29
CA TYR A 343 0.98 -18.97 -2.12
C TYR A 343 1.24 -20.48 -2.19
N ALA A 344 2.27 -20.90 -2.90
CA ALA A 344 2.69 -22.31 -2.91
C ALA A 344 3.27 -22.80 -1.58
N GLN A 345 3.63 -21.87 -0.67
CA GLN A 345 4.17 -22.18 0.68
C GLN A 345 3.11 -22.10 1.77
N LEU A 346 1.94 -21.54 1.47
CA LEU A 346 0.83 -21.40 2.42
C LEU A 346 -0.08 -22.63 2.43
N PRO A 347 -0.82 -22.87 3.54
CA PRO A 347 -1.73 -24.01 3.67
C PRO A 347 -2.84 -24.10 2.63
#